data_46ee4864b0a5fed00bf324cd3d9366f8
#
_entry.id   46ee4864b0a5fed00bf324cd3d9366f8
#
_cell.length_a   1.000
_cell.length_b   1.000
_cell.length_c   1.000
_cell.angle_alpha   90.00
_cell.angle_beta   90.00
_cell.angle_gamma   90.00
#
_symmetry.space_group_name_H-M   'P 1'
#
loop_
_entity.id
_entity.type
_entity.pdbx_description
1 polymer ?
#
loop_
_entity_poly.entity_id
_entity_poly.type
_entity_poly.pdbx_seq_one_letter_code
_entity_poly.pdbx_strand_id
1 'polypeptide(L)'
;KWNCYLDYSQTSDPEKYEPIGPTRYLSMRQVYRLDPYDRLKPAEYRNILGIQGNVWTEYIADFGHVQRMTLPRMAAIAEIAWAYDRKDYDDFEKRAKRLLPELYGNAKLKFSEFFFEDIE
;
A
#
# COMPACT_ATOMS: atom_id res chain seq x y z
N LYS A 1 12.31 -4.42 -3.22
CA LYS A 1 11.88 -4.46 -1.80
C LYS A 1 10.44 -4.97 -1.73
N TRP A 2 10.18 -5.94 -0.87
CA TRP A 2 8.87 -6.60 -0.74
C TRP A 2 7.75 -5.66 -0.28
N ASN A 3 8.07 -4.54 0.37
CA ASN A 3 7.13 -3.49 0.75
C ASN A 3 6.33 -2.87 -0.42
N CYS A 4 6.73 -3.13 -1.65
CA CYS A 4 6.09 -2.62 -2.86
C CYS A 4 5.17 -3.64 -3.55
N TYR A 5 5.07 -4.87 -3.04
CA TYR A 5 4.27 -5.94 -3.67
C TYR A 5 2.82 -5.86 -3.20
N LEU A 6 2.01 -5.11 -3.91
CA LEU A 6 0.61 -4.85 -3.58
C LEU A 6 -0.34 -6.00 -3.96
N ASP A 7 0.18 -7.08 -4.51
CA ASP A 7 -0.50 -8.35 -4.68
C ASP A 7 -0.48 -9.24 -3.43
N TYR A 8 0.34 -8.89 -2.41
CA TYR A 8 0.33 -9.58 -1.13
C TYR A 8 -0.95 -9.31 -0.35
N SER A 9 -1.34 -10.27 0.52
CA SER A 9 -2.52 -10.16 1.35
C SER A 9 -2.55 -8.89 2.19
N GLN A 10 -3.73 -8.31 2.35
CA GLN A 10 -3.98 -7.11 3.16
C GLN A 10 -4.45 -7.46 4.57
N THR A 11 -4.63 -8.74 4.88
CA THR A 11 -5.05 -9.25 6.17
C THR A 11 -4.04 -10.22 6.74
N SER A 12 -3.93 -10.26 8.05
CA SER A 12 -3.11 -11.25 8.78
C SER A 12 -3.71 -12.66 8.76
N ASP A 13 -4.96 -12.81 8.35
CA ASP A 13 -5.67 -14.09 8.17
C ASP A 13 -6.08 -14.27 6.68
N PRO A 14 -5.11 -14.49 5.77
CA PRO A 14 -5.39 -14.60 4.35
C PRO A 14 -6.22 -15.84 3.99
N GLU A 15 -6.10 -16.93 4.74
CA GLU A 15 -6.87 -18.15 4.46
C GLU A 15 -8.37 -17.92 4.61
N LYS A 16 -8.75 -17.04 5.53
CA LYS A 16 -10.15 -16.72 5.78
C LYS A 16 -10.70 -15.65 4.83
N TYR A 17 -9.92 -14.59 4.56
CA TYR A 17 -10.44 -13.39 3.89
C TYR A 17 -9.98 -13.24 2.44
N GLU A 18 -8.81 -13.75 2.11
CA GLU A 18 -8.19 -13.69 0.79
C GLU A 18 -7.59 -15.06 0.40
N PRO A 19 -8.43 -16.13 0.32
CA PRO A 19 -7.95 -17.51 0.18
C PRO A 19 -7.29 -17.81 -1.17
N ILE A 20 -7.48 -16.94 -2.17
CA ILE A 20 -6.87 -17.07 -3.48
C ILE A 20 -5.81 -15.99 -3.62
N GLY A 21 -4.54 -16.38 -3.55
CA GLY A 21 -3.43 -15.43 -3.70
C GLY A 21 -2.23 -15.78 -2.85
N PRO A 22 -1.21 -14.94 -2.88
CA PRO A 22 -0.08 -15.05 -1.99
C PRO A 22 -0.51 -14.92 -0.53
N THR A 23 -0.13 -15.88 0.30
CA THR A 23 -0.45 -15.87 1.74
C THR A 23 0.39 -14.87 2.54
N ARG A 24 1.36 -14.21 1.90
CA ARG A 24 2.21 -13.22 2.55
C ARG A 24 1.43 -11.96 2.87
N TYR A 25 1.41 -11.59 4.12
CA TYR A 25 0.75 -10.37 4.60
C TYR A 25 1.63 -9.14 4.40
N LEU A 26 1.03 -8.06 3.91
CA LEU A 26 1.65 -6.75 3.75
C LEU A 26 0.68 -5.67 4.22
N SER A 27 0.83 -5.22 5.47
CA SER A 27 0.02 -4.16 6.05
C SER A 27 0.35 -2.78 5.47
N MET A 28 -0.56 -1.82 5.67
CA MET A 28 -0.32 -0.41 5.35
C MET A 28 0.96 0.13 6.00
N ARG A 29 1.18 -0.17 7.28
CA ARG A 29 2.38 0.25 8.03
C ARG A 29 3.66 -0.35 7.43
N GLN A 30 3.61 -1.58 6.97
CA GLN A 30 4.75 -2.21 6.32
C GLN A 30 5.05 -1.59 4.95
N VAL A 31 4.03 -1.21 4.17
CA VAL A 31 4.22 -0.44 2.93
C VAL A 31 4.86 0.91 3.25
N TYR A 32 4.35 1.63 4.24
CA TYR A 32 4.87 2.95 4.64
C TYR A 32 6.32 2.93 5.14
N ARG A 33 6.83 1.79 5.58
CA ARG A 33 8.25 1.57 5.94
C ARG A 33 9.18 1.48 4.72
N LEU A 34 8.66 1.53 3.50
CA LEU A 34 9.48 1.57 2.31
C LEU A 34 10.47 2.73 2.40
N ASP A 35 11.75 2.41 2.26
CA ASP A 35 12.82 3.39 2.16
C ASP A 35 13.51 3.25 0.81
N PRO A 36 13.32 4.23 -0.11
CA PRO A 36 13.96 4.20 -1.41
C PRO A 36 15.48 4.39 -1.34
N TYR A 37 15.97 4.94 -0.23
CA TYR A 37 17.40 5.25 -0.04
C TYR A 37 18.16 4.20 0.77
N ASP A 38 17.47 3.14 1.22
CA ASP A 38 18.09 2.06 1.97
C ASP A 38 19.36 1.52 1.28
N ARG A 39 20.46 1.45 2.03
CA ARG A 39 21.79 1.01 1.60
C ARG A 39 22.47 1.93 0.58
N LEU A 40 21.94 3.11 0.31
CA LEU A 40 22.58 4.10 -0.54
C LEU A 40 23.34 5.13 0.30
N LYS A 41 24.43 5.64 -0.25
CA LYS A 41 25.12 6.82 0.31
C LYS A 41 24.39 8.09 -0.11
N PRO A 42 24.43 9.17 0.69
CA PRO A 42 23.74 10.42 0.32
C PRO A 42 24.07 10.95 -1.08
N ALA A 43 25.30 10.80 -1.54
CA ALA A 43 25.69 11.21 -2.89
C ALA A 43 24.98 10.43 -4.01
N GLU A 44 24.43 9.26 -3.71
CA GLU A 44 23.74 8.38 -4.65
C GLU A 44 22.22 8.64 -4.71
N TYR A 45 21.65 9.38 -3.75
CA TYR A 45 20.20 9.65 -3.69
C TYR A 45 19.67 10.31 -4.96
N ARG A 46 20.48 11.15 -5.63
CA ARG A 46 20.14 11.77 -6.91
C ARG A 46 19.87 10.78 -8.05
N ASN A 47 20.29 9.53 -7.90
CA ASN A 47 20.10 8.48 -8.90
C ASN A 47 18.72 7.80 -8.75
N ILE A 48 18.00 8.05 -7.63
CA ILE A 48 16.64 7.55 -7.42
C ILE A 48 15.67 8.48 -8.15
N LEU A 49 15.06 7.98 -9.22
CA LEU A 49 14.10 8.72 -10.05
C LEU A 49 12.68 8.64 -9.52
N GLY A 50 12.39 7.64 -8.69
CA GLY A 50 11.05 7.42 -8.14
C GLY A 50 10.93 6.05 -7.49
N ILE A 51 9.71 5.71 -7.11
CA ILE A 51 9.34 4.41 -6.54
C ILE A 51 8.14 3.84 -7.30
N GLN A 52 7.92 2.53 -7.17
CA GLN A 52 6.75 1.89 -7.78
C GLN A 52 6.10 0.88 -6.85
N GLY A 53 4.78 0.70 -6.98
CA GLY A 53 4.06 -0.44 -6.43
C GLY A 53 3.90 -1.50 -7.51
N ASN A 54 4.13 -2.76 -7.16
CA ASN A 54 4.00 -3.89 -8.07
C ASN A 54 2.68 -4.62 -7.77
N VAL A 55 1.98 -5.02 -8.83
CA VAL A 55 0.77 -5.85 -8.75
C VAL A 55 0.93 -6.99 -9.74
N TRP A 56 1.24 -8.16 -9.22
CA TRP A 56 1.30 -9.39 -10.00
C TRP A 56 -0.09 -10.00 -10.08
N THR A 57 -0.53 -10.35 -11.26
CA THR A 57 -1.94 -10.62 -11.52
C THR A 57 -2.30 -12.10 -11.65
N GLU A 58 -1.43 -13.01 -11.27
CA GLU A 58 -1.65 -14.45 -11.35
C GLU A 58 -2.93 -14.91 -10.64
N TYR A 59 -3.31 -14.20 -9.57
CA TYR A 59 -4.48 -14.52 -8.74
C TYR A 59 -5.54 -13.42 -8.75
N ILE A 60 -5.41 -12.44 -9.65
CA ILE A 60 -6.32 -11.29 -9.74
C ILE A 60 -7.24 -11.47 -10.94
N ALA A 61 -8.53 -11.66 -10.69
CA ALA A 61 -9.51 -12.06 -11.70
C ALA A 61 -10.02 -10.90 -12.58
N ASP A 62 -10.09 -9.68 -12.03
CA ASP A 62 -10.68 -8.53 -12.70
C ASP A 62 -10.11 -7.20 -12.21
N PHE A 63 -10.47 -6.09 -12.86
CA PHE A 63 -9.97 -4.76 -12.52
C PHE A 63 -10.44 -4.27 -11.15
N GLY A 64 -11.65 -4.66 -10.72
CA GLY A 64 -12.12 -4.35 -9.37
C GLY A 64 -11.28 -5.03 -8.30
N HIS A 65 -10.77 -6.23 -8.57
CA HIS A 65 -9.82 -6.90 -7.71
C HIS A 65 -8.46 -6.18 -7.70
N VAL A 66 -7.96 -5.70 -8.85
CA VAL A 66 -6.76 -4.83 -8.90
C VAL A 66 -6.93 -3.61 -8.00
N GLN A 67 -8.06 -2.90 -8.10
CA GLN A 67 -8.35 -1.74 -7.26
C GLN A 67 -8.32 -2.11 -5.77
N ARG A 68 -8.97 -3.19 -5.37
CA ARG A 68 -9.01 -3.66 -3.98
C ARG A 68 -7.63 -4.01 -3.44
N MET A 69 -6.80 -4.66 -4.25
CA MET A 69 -5.45 -5.03 -3.83
C MET A 69 -4.50 -3.83 -3.73
N THR A 70 -4.68 -2.81 -4.57
CA THR A 70 -3.83 -1.62 -4.56
C THR A 70 -4.29 -0.57 -3.55
N LEU A 71 -5.59 -0.40 -3.37
CA LEU A 71 -6.15 0.64 -2.51
C LEU A 71 -6.56 0.05 -1.14
N PRO A 72 -6.21 0.73 -0.04
CA PRO A 72 -5.61 2.07 0.04
C PRO A 72 -4.07 2.11 0.06
N ARG A 73 -3.36 0.97 -0.01
CA ARG A 73 -1.90 0.88 0.18
C ARG A 73 -1.09 1.76 -0.79
N MET A 74 -1.60 2.00 -1.99
CA MET A 74 -0.98 2.92 -2.96
C MET A 74 -0.85 4.35 -2.41
N ALA A 75 -1.74 4.78 -1.51
CA ALA A 75 -1.64 6.10 -0.87
C ALA A 75 -0.38 6.22 -0.01
N ALA A 76 0.06 5.14 0.65
CA ALA A 76 1.31 5.13 1.40
C ALA A 76 2.52 5.28 0.46
N ILE A 77 2.52 4.59 -0.68
CA ILE A 77 3.57 4.73 -1.69
C ILE A 77 3.61 6.17 -2.23
N ALA A 78 2.44 6.75 -2.51
CA ALA A 78 2.35 8.13 -2.98
C ALA A 78 2.92 9.12 -1.96
N GLU A 79 2.60 8.98 -0.69
CA GLU A 79 3.16 9.86 0.34
C GLU A 79 4.68 9.72 0.48
N ILE A 80 5.21 8.50 0.42
CA ILE A 80 6.65 8.28 0.42
C ILE A 80 7.31 8.96 -0.77
N ALA A 81 6.71 8.87 -1.96
CA ALA A 81 7.26 9.48 -3.17
C ALA A 81 7.30 11.01 -3.11
N TRP A 82 6.27 11.64 -2.53
CA TRP A 82 6.09 13.09 -2.55
C TRP A 82 6.53 13.81 -1.27
N ALA A 83 6.57 13.11 -0.15
CA ALA A 83 6.79 13.71 1.17
C ALA A 83 7.76 12.91 2.05
N TYR A 84 8.76 12.25 1.45
CA TYR A 84 9.71 11.39 2.16
C TYR A 84 10.32 12.04 3.40
N ASP A 85 10.76 13.30 3.30
CA ASP A 85 11.41 14.03 4.39
C ASP A 85 10.45 14.40 5.54
N ARG A 86 9.14 14.22 5.33
CA ARG A 86 8.09 14.53 6.32
C ARG A 86 7.29 13.29 6.72
N LYS A 87 7.86 12.10 6.53
CA LYS A 87 7.21 10.84 6.87
C LYS A 87 6.86 10.78 8.36
N ASP A 88 5.58 10.64 8.62
CA ASP A 88 5.00 10.38 9.94
C ASP A 88 3.82 9.44 9.74
N TYR A 89 3.96 8.17 10.17
CA TYR A 89 2.92 7.18 9.94
C TYR A 89 1.64 7.47 10.70
N ASP A 90 1.72 7.95 11.93
CA ASP A 90 0.55 8.17 12.76
C ASP A 90 -0.28 9.36 12.24
N ASP A 91 0.38 10.40 11.72
CA ASP A 91 -0.29 11.49 10.99
C ASP A 91 -0.89 10.99 9.66
N PHE A 92 -0.12 10.23 8.89
CA PHE A 92 -0.61 9.63 7.65
C PHE A 92 -1.85 8.78 7.90
N GLU A 93 -1.82 7.87 8.88
CA GLU A 93 -2.92 6.99 9.20
C GLU A 93 -4.20 7.75 9.53
N LYS A 94 -4.11 8.79 10.38
CA LYS A 94 -5.24 9.66 10.72
C LYS A 94 -5.84 10.36 9.49
N ARG A 95 -4.99 10.91 8.63
CA ARG A 95 -5.44 11.56 7.39
C ARG A 95 -6.06 10.56 6.42
N ALA A 96 -5.41 9.42 6.22
CA ALA A 96 -5.87 8.37 5.33
C ALA A 96 -7.23 7.81 5.76
N LYS A 97 -7.40 7.46 7.03
CA LYS A 97 -8.68 6.96 7.57
C LYS A 97 -9.83 7.95 7.43
N ARG A 98 -9.53 9.24 7.51
CA ARG A 98 -10.54 10.30 7.36
C ARG A 98 -10.91 10.58 5.91
N LEU A 99 -9.91 10.62 5.00
CA LEU A 99 -10.09 11.17 3.66
C LEU A 99 -10.33 10.11 2.58
N LEU A 100 -9.65 8.97 2.67
CA LEU A 100 -9.65 7.99 1.58
C LEU A 100 -11.01 7.30 1.37
N PRO A 101 -11.79 6.92 2.39
CA PRO A 101 -13.09 6.29 2.17
C PRO A 101 -14.05 7.18 1.37
N GLU A 102 -14.11 8.46 1.68
CA GLU A 102 -14.92 9.43 0.94
C GLU A 102 -14.40 9.64 -0.48
N LEU A 103 -13.09 9.82 -0.64
CA LEU A 103 -12.46 10.00 -1.95
C LEU A 103 -12.72 8.80 -2.86
N TYR A 104 -12.52 7.59 -2.37
CA TYR A 104 -12.71 6.37 -3.15
C TYR A 104 -14.19 6.11 -3.43
N GLY A 105 -15.08 6.37 -2.48
CA GLY A 105 -16.52 6.29 -2.66
C GLY A 105 -17.03 7.24 -3.74
N ASN A 106 -16.62 8.50 -3.69
CA ASN A 106 -16.98 9.51 -4.68
C ASN A 106 -16.45 9.16 -6.08
N ALA A 107 -15.26 8.60 -6.16
CA ALA A 107 -14.66 8.12 -7.41
C ALA A 107 -15.20 6.74 -7.87
N LYS A 108 -16.09 6.11 -7.10
CA LYS A 108 -16.63 4.76 -7.35
C LYS A 108 -15.55 3.69 -7.52
N LEU A 109 -14.46 3.82 -6.76
CA LEU A 109 -13.36 2.86 -6.73
C LEU A 109 -13.63 1.77 -5.70
N LYS A 110 -13.21 0.55 -6.00
CA LYS A 110 -13.16 -0.52 -5.02
C LYS A 110 -11.87 -0.40 -4.20
N PHE A 111 -11.94 -0.68 -2.90
CA PHE A 111 -10.79 -0.64 -2.02
C PHE A 111 -10.94 -1.67 -0.91
N SER A 112 -9.84 -2.03 -0.27
CA SER A 112 -9.86 -2.90 0.90
C SER A 112 -10.28 -2.13 2.15
N GLU A 113 -11.15 -2.71 2.94
CA GLU A 113 -11.65 -2.13 4.19
C GLU A 113 -10.77 -2.46 5.39
N PHE A 114 -9.92 -3.48 5.31
CA PHE A 114 -9.12 -3.95 6.44
C PHE A 114 -8.34 -2.85 7.17
N PHE A 115 -7.75 -1.92 6.43
CA PHE A 115 -7.02 -0.80 7.02
C PHE A 115 -7.93 0.15 7.83
N PHE A 116 -9.20 0.28 7.44
CA PHE A 116 -10.14 1.23 8.06
C PHE A 116 -10.85 0.62 9.28
N GLU A 117 -10.95 -0.70 9.33
CA GLU A 117 -11.65 -1.43 10.39
C GLU A 117 -10.73 -1.89 11.53
N ASP A 118 -9.42 -1.60 11.44
CA ASP A 118 -8.40 -2.07 12.39
C ASP A 118 -8.37 -3.60 12.56
N ILE A 119 -8.80 -4.33 11.53
CA ILE A 119 -8.67 -5.78 11.44
C ILE A 119 -7.23 -6.08 10.98
N GLU A 120 -6.32 -6.15 11.94
CA GLU A 120 -4.96 -6.63 11.73
C GLU A 120 -4.81 -8.12 12.07
#